data_4e7808b8521c25325b80ae63855db582
#
_entry.id   4e7808b8521c25325b80ae63855db582
#
_cell.length_a   1.000
_cell.length_b   1.000
_cell.length_c   1.000
_cell.angle_alpha   90.00
_cell.angle_beta   90.00
_cell.angle_gamma   90.00
#
_symmetry.space_group_name_H-M   'P 1'
#
loop_
_entity.id
_entity.type
_entity.pdbx_description
1 polymer ?
#
loop_
_entity_poly.entity_id
_entity_poly.type
_entity_poly.pdbx_seq_one_letter_code
_entity_poly.pdbx_strand_id
1 'polypeptide(L)'
;MQHATYGALPQALKLRLKEANVFFSQSYADFIAACGETLYFLFDEERVIPIRYRQKLCFRWAVFSSEPYCLTGAAEKPLEQYPDEVMDFLRDELNVQWATSTASGFFSDTPSRGSRIPFGSHVIDLTEGEDTLWGRVHSKHRNVIRKAEKEGVKVKSGGMELLDDYLLLDRATWARSQSASSGRAYYARQLETMGDSIRVYLAEWNGVPQAGAIFYVNPAMCYYMYGSSADRPLTGAANLLQWTAIRDMKAAGVKKFSFVGCRINEDENSKYHGIQRFKERFGGTLEQGYLFRTVCSPFHYRLFGLAVQIRTRSWKPYRDAIDEELPKWQSIQKGGDHPC
;
A
#
# COMPACT_ATOMS: atom_id res chain seq x y z
N MET A 1 23.37 3.09 -13.20
CA MET A 1 22.25 3.59 -12.35
C MET A 1 22.69 4.84 -11.62
N GLN A 2 21.80 5.81 -11.42
CA GLN A 2 22.01 7.05 -10.68
C GLN A 2 20.96 7.17 -9.59
N HIS A 3 21.16 8.04 -8.61
CA HIS A 3 20.14 8.36 -7.62
C HIS A 3 20.06 9.87 -7.36
N ALA A 4 18.86 10.34 -7.06
CA ALA A 4 18.61 11.73 -6.67
C ALA A 4 17.37 11.83 -5.78
N THR A 5 17.29 12.90 -4.98
CA THR A 5 16.02 13.32 -4.39
C THR A 5 15.16 13.99 -5.45
N TYR A 6 13.84 14.11 -5.22
CA TYR A 6 12.93 14.71 -6.22
C TYR A 6 13.39 16.11 -6.67
N GLY A 7 13.86 16.94 -5.75
CA GLY A 7 14.36 18.28 -6.06
C GLY A 7 15.52 18.28 -7.07
N ALA A 8 16.42 17.31 -6.95
CA ALA A 8 17.63 17.16 -7.78
C ALA A 8 17.41 16.38 -9.09
N LEU A 9 16.21 15.82 -9.32
CA LEU A 9 15.91 15.12 -10.58
C LEU A 9 15.99 16.06 -11.78
N PRO A 10 16.47 15.59 -12.97
CA PRO A 10 16.37 16.33 -14.21
C PRO A 10 14.93 16.76 -14.53
N GLN A 11 14.75 17.98 -15.06
CA GLN A 11 13.42 18.51 -15.34
C GLN A 11 12.63 17.65 -16.35
N ALA A 12 13.31 17.10 -17.36
CA ALA A 12 12.71 16.19 -18.32
C ALA A 12 12.15 14.93 -17.64
N LEU A 13 12.85 14.39 -16.66
CA LEU A 13 12.41 13.24 -15.89
C LEU A 13 11.19 13.59 -15.00
N LYS A 14 11.21 14.73 -14.32
CA LYS A 14 10.06 15.22 -13.52
C LYS A 14 8.79 15.34 -14.36
N LEU A 15 8.89 15.79 -15.61
CA LEU A 15 7.75 15.89 -16.51
C LEU A 15 7.15 14.52 -16.83
N ARG A 16 7.99 13.51 -17.08
CA ARG A 16 7.56 12.14 -17.34
C ARG A 16 6.90 11.50 -16.12
N LEU A 17 7.44 11.74 -14.93
CA LEU A 17 6.91 11.20 -13.68
C LEU A 17 5.53 11.76 -13.29
N LYS A 18 5.03 12.83 -13.94
CA LYS A 18 3.65 13.30 -13.73
C LYS A 18 2.59 12.27 -14.15
N GLU A 19 2.93 11.37 -15.08
CA GLU A 19 2.05 10.30 -15.51
C GLU A 19 2.17 9.02 -14.67
N ALA A 20 3.22 8.95 -13.83
CA ALA A 20 3.41 7.86 -12.89
C ALA A 20 2.44 7.97 -11.72
N ASN A 21 2.44 6.96 -10.85
CA ASN A 21 1.60 6.98 -9.67
C ASN A 21 2.09 7.98 -8.59
N VAL A 22 1.31 8.15 -7.53
CA VAL A 22 1.56 9.14 -6.46
C VAL A 22 2.91 9.00 -5.77
N PHE A 23 3.48 7.80 -5.72
CA PHE A 23 4.79 7.54 -5.08
C PHE A 23 5.97 8.18 -5.82
N PHE A 24 5.75 8.68 -7.04
CA PHE A 24 6.72 9.43 -7.83
C PHE A 24 6.54 10.96 -7.74
N SER A 25 5.65 11.45 -6.89
CA SER A 25 5.32 12.88 -6.78
C SER A 25 6.22 13.64 -5.80
N GLN A 26 6.30 14.96 -5.98
CA GLN A 26 6.91 15.86 -5.01
C GLN A 26 6.20 15.78 -3.66
N SER A 27 4.86 15.78 -3.64
CA SER A 27 4.08 15.74 -2.41
C SER A 27 4.36 14.49 -1.58
N TYR A 28 4.55 13.34 -2.21
CA TYR A 28 4.98 12.13 -1.51
C TYR A 28 6.42 12.24 -1.00
N ALA A 29 7.32 12.86 -1.77
CA ALA A 29 8.69 13.11 -1.31
C ALA A 29 8.73 14.03 -0.08
N ASP A 30 7.90 15.07 -0.07
CA ASP A 30 7.76 15.99 1.05
C ASP A 30 7.21 15.29 2.30
N PHE A 31 6.23 14.40 2.13
CA PHE A 31 5.72 13.57 3.22
C PHE A 31 6.82 12.68 3.81
N ILE A 32 7.60 12.00 2.98
CA ILE A 32 8.69 11.12 3.43
C ILE A 32 9.77 11.93 4.16
N ALA A 33 10.13 13.11 3.63
CA ALA A 33 11.08 14.02 4.28
C ALA A 33 10.56 14.51 5.64
N ALA A 34 9.27 14.86 5.72
CA ALA A 34 8.63 15.24 6.97
C ALA A 34 8.57 14.11 8.00
N CYS A 35 8.68 12.84 7.59
CA CYS A 35 8.85 11.68 8.46
C CYS A 35 10.31 11.47 8.91
N GLY A 36 11.26 12.30 8.49
CA GLY A 36 12.69 12.15 8.77
C GLY A 36 13.36 11.04 7.94
N GLU A 37 12.80 10.72 6.80
CA GLU A 37 13.31 9.75 5.84
C GLU A 37 13.67 10.46 4.53
N THR A 38 14.44 9.82 3.66
CA THR A 38 14.77 10.35 2.34
C THR A 38 14.11 9.52 1.26
N LEU A 39 13.37 10.14 0.35
CA LEU A 39 12.91 9.49 -0.86
C LEU A 39 13.97 9.70 -1.96
N TYR A 40 14.68 8.64 -2.30
CA TYR A 40 15.53 8.62 -3.47
C TYR A 40 14.79 8.04 -4.66
N PHE A 41 15.06 8.59 -5.82
CA PHE A 41 14.70 8.02 -7.11
C PHE A 41 15.95 7.40 -7.69
N LEU A 42 15.97 6.10 -7.80
CA LEU A 42 17.01 5.38 -8.55
C LEU A 42 16.58 5.36 -10.01
N PHE A 43 17.45 5.76 -10.93
CA PHE A 43 17.07 5.85 -12.33
C PHE A 43 18.25 5.54 -13.28
N ASP A 44 17.90 5.10 -14.45
CA ASP A 44 18.73 4.95 -15.64
C ASP A 44 17.96 5.47 -16.87
N GLU A 45 18.37 5.10 -18.07
CA GLU A 45 17.74 5.54 -19.33
C GLU A 45 16.34 4.90 -19.52
N GLU A 46 16.07 3.77 -18.88
CA GLU A 46 14.86 2.98 -19.09
C GLU A 46 13.84 3.11 -17.95
N ARG A 47 14.28 3.39 -16.73
CA ARG A 47 13.46 3.21 -15.52
C ARG A 47 13.75 4.20 -14.42
N VAL A 48 12.73 4.36 -13.55
CA VAL A 48 12.83 5.09 -12.28
C VAL A 48 12.16 4.28 -11.19
N ILE A 49 12.81 4.19 -10.01
CA ILE A 49 12.25 3.50 -8.82
C ILE A 49 12.26 4.44 -7.63
N PRO A 50 11.13 4.62 -6.92
CA PRO A 50 11.07 5.42 -5.70
C PRO A 50 11.46 4.54 -4.49
N ILE A 51 12.55 4.89 -3.84
CA ILE A 51 13.12 4.18 -2.70
C ILE A 51 13.11 5.08 -1.47
N ARG A 52 12.41 4.68 -0.42
CA ARG A 52 12.51 5.31 0.89
C ARG A 52 13.78 4.80 1.58
N TYR A 53 14.73 5.67 1.73
CA TYR A 53 15.93 5.41 2.49
C TYR A 53 15.74 5.83 3.94
N ARG A 54 16.03 4.93 4.84
CA ARG A 54 15.87 5.10 6.28
C ARG A 54 17.19 4.86 6.98
N GLN A 55 17.55 5.80 7.84
CA GLN A 55 18.74 5.68 8.68
C GLN A 55 18.38 5.96 10.14
N LYS A 56 18.78 5.08 11.02
CA LYS A 56 18.63 5.26 12.47
C LYS A 56 19.77 4.60 13.20
N LEU A 57 20.56 5.39 13.94
CA LEU A 57 21.78 4.93 14.56
C LEU A 57 22.73 4.29 13.53
N CYS A 58 23.14 3.03 13.75
CA CYS A 58 23.98 2.27 12.82
C CYS A 58 23.17 1.54 11.72
N PHE A 59 21.84 1.59 11.75
CA PHE A 59 20.98 0.88 10.81
C PHE A 59 20.65 1.74 9.59
N ARG A 60 20.79 1.14 8.40
CA ARG A 60 20.41 1.73 7.10
C ARG A 60 19.63 0.71 6.31
N TRP A 61 18.40 1.08 5.93
CA TRP A 61 17.57 0.19 5.14
C TRP A 61 16.74 0.96 4.11
N ALA A 62 16.31 0.23 3.11
CA ALA A 62 15.53 0.75 2.01
C ALA A 62 14.14 0.12 1.98
N VAL A 63 13.14 0.89 1.56
CA VAL A 63 11.80 0.40 1.29
C VAL A 63 11.40 0.83 -0.12
N PHE A 64 11.15 -0.13 -0.98
CA PHE A 64 10.63 0.12 -2.32
C PHE A 64 9.18 0.59 -2.19
N SER A 65 8.91 1.83 -2.61
CA SER A 65 7.58 2.45 -2.45
C SER A 65 6.59 2.03 -3.52
N SER A 66 7.07 1.69 -4.71
CA SER A 66 6.30 1.27 -5.87
C SER A 66 7.17 0.45 -6.82
N GLU A 67 6.52 -0.26 -7.75
CA GLU A 67 7.20 -0.85 -8.91
C GLU A 67 7.95 0.22 -9.72
N PRO A 68 8.96 -0.19 -10.50
CA PRO A 68 9.64 0.71 -11.43
C PRO A 68 8.66 1.35 -12.42
N TYR A 69 8.86 2.64 -12.69
CA TYR A 69 8.19 3.32 -13.80
C TYR A 69 9.07 3.25 -15.05
N CYS A 70 8.56 2.64 -16.11
CA CYS A 70 9.26 2.49 -17.38
C CYS A 70 9.26 3.80 -18.18
N LEU A 71 10.43 4.26 -18.58
CA LEU A 71 10.62 5.50 -19.35
C LEU A 71 10.45 5.27 -20.86
N THR A 72 10.71 4.10 -21.37
CA THR A 72 10.74 3.80 -22.82
C THR A 72 9.41 3.32 -23.39
N GLY A 73 8.36 3.18 -22.58
CA GLY A 73 7.08 2.62 -23.00
C GLY A 73 7.13 1.13 -23.34
N ALA A 74 8.30 0.53 -23.31
CA ALA A 74 8.51 -0.90 -23.55
C ALA A 74 8.32 -1.67 -22.25
N ALA A 75 7.08 -1.87 -21.83
CA ALA A 75 6.70 -2.71 -20.67
C ALA A 75 7.00 -4.21 -20.88
N GLU A 76 7.70 -4.60 -21.93
CA GLU A 76 7.71 -5.97 -22.45
C GLU A 76 9.01 -6.74 -22.26
N LYS A 77 10.05 -6.20 -21.65
CA LYS A 77 11.21 -7.01 -21.27
C LYS A 77 11.26 -7.23 -19.78
N PRO A 78 11.01 -8.46 -19.28
CA PRO A 78 11.44 -8.85 -17.96
C PRO A 78 12.96 -8.67 -17.92
N LEU A 79 13.45 -7.73 -17.15
CA LEU A 79 14.88 -7.59 -16.92
C LEU A 79 15.22 -8.48 -15.74
N GLU A 80 15.47 -9.75 -16.01
CA GLU A 80 15.75 -10.79 -15.01
C GLU A 80 16.86 -10.44 -14.01
N GLN A 81 17.75 -9.50 -14.34
CA GLN A 81 18.85 -9.08 -13.47
C GLN A 81 18.62 -7.73 -12.77
N TYR A 82 17.66 -6.95 -13.22
CA TYR A 82 17.47 -5.58 -12.76
C TYR A 82 17.25 -5.43 -11.23
N PRO A 83 16.44 -6.28 -10.56
CA PRO A 83 16.29 -6.17 -9.12
C PRO A 83 17.58 -6.46 -8.34
N ASP A 84 18.44 -7.35 -8.84
CA ASP A 84 19.73 -7.65 -8.21
C ASP A 84 20.72 -6.49 -8.39
N GLU A 85 20.77 -5.88 -9.55
CA GLU A 85 21.59 -4.68 -9.83
C GLU A 85 21.19 -3.50 -8.93
N VAL A 86 19.88 -3.31 -8.71
CA VAL A 86 19.37 -2.31 -7.75
C VAL A 86 19.84 -2.62 -6.32
N MET A 87 19.81 -3.88 -5.92
CA MET A 87 20.27 -4.27 -4.59
C MET A 87 21.77 -4.10 -4.40
N ASP A 88 22.56 -4.40 -5.43
CA ASP A 88 24.00 -4.16 -5.40
C ASP A 88 24.31 -2.66 -5.32
N PHE A 89 23.62 -1.82 -6.11
CA PHE A 89 23.74 -0.38 -6.04
C PHE A 89 23.37 0.17 -4.64
N LEU A 90 22.27 -0.27 -4.06
CA LEU A 90 21.83 0.15 -2.72
C LEU A 90 22.85 -0.23 -1.64
N ARG A 91 23.46 -1.42 -1.75
CA ARG A 91 24.51 -1.88 -0.84
C ARG A 91 25.78 -1.04 -0.97
N ASP A 92 26.26 -0.86 -2.19
CA ASP A 92 27.58 -0.33 -2.46
C ASP A 92 27.63 1.20 -2.37
N GLU A 93 26.60 1.90 -2.87
CA GLU A 93 26.56 3.36 -2.89
C GLU A 93 25.88 3.97 -1.65
N LEU A 94 24.84 3.31 -1.13
CA LEU A 94 24.06 3.84 -0.01
C LEU A 94 24.28 3.08 1.30
N ASN A 95 25.16 2.07 1.32
CA ASN A 95 25.44 1.21 2.48
C ASN A 95 24.17 0.61 3.09
N VAL A 96 23.18 0.24 2.26
CA VAL A 96 21.93 -0.37 2.69
C VAL A 96 22.22 -1.79 3.19
N GLN A 97 21.77 -2.09 4.40
CA GLN A 97 21.99 -3.35 5.07
C GLN A 97 20.89 -4.37 4.78
N TRP A 98 19.68 -3.91 4.51
CA TRP A 98 18.58 -4.71 3.95
C TRP A 98 17.58 -3.80 3.23
N ALA A 99 16.85 -4.39 2.31
CA ALA A 99 15.75 -3.72 1.63
C ALA A 99 14.50 -4.60 1.63
N THR A 100 13.34 -3.96 1.63
CA THR A 100 12.04 -4.63 1.57
C THR A 100 11.09 -3.86 0.66
N SER A 101 10.12 -4.55 0.10
CA SER A 101 9.00 -3.91 -0.59
C SER A 101 7.95 -3.38 0.40
N THR A 102 7.17 -2.38 -0.03
CA THR A 102 6.00 -1.92 0.70
C THR A 102 4.83 -2.89 0.55
N ALA A 103 3.98 -3.01 1.58
CA ALA A 103 2.73 -3.75 1.50
C ALA A 103 1.58 -2.95 0.83
N SER A 104 1.84 -1.74 0.37
CA SER A 104 0.87 -0.93 -0.41
C SER A 104 0.88 -1.25 -1.90
N GLY A 105 1.73 -2.16 -2.34
CA GLY A 105 1.85 -2.60 -3.72
C GLY A 105 2.35 -4.03 -3.80
N PHE A 106 2.62 -4.48 -4.99
CA PHE A 106 3.27 -5.75 -5.30
C PHE A 106 4.32 -5.48 -6.37
N PHE A 107 5.21 -6.44 -6.56
CA PHE A 107 6.33 -6.30 -7.49
C PHE A 107 6.34 -7.50 -8.42
N SER A 108 6.32 -7.27 -9.74
CA SER A 108 6.38 -8.33 -10.74
C SER A 108 7.73 -9.03 -10.72
N ASP A 109 8.80 -8.26 -10.52
CA ASP A 109 10.17 -8.76 -10.41
C ASP A 109 10.73 -8.55 -9.01
N THR A 110 11.55 -9.50 -8.56
CA THR A 110 12.17 -9.46 -7.23
C THR A 110 13.65 -9.86 -7.31
N PRO A 111 14.51 -9.37 -6.40
CA PRO A 111 15.89 -9.83 -6.32
C PRO A 111 15.95 -11.36 -6.21
N SER A 112 16.92 -11.96 -6.90
CA SER A 112 17.15 -13.42 -6.85
C SER A 112 17.58 -13.86 -5.46
N ARG A 113 18.28 -12.95 -4.74
CA ARG A 113 18.75 -13.15 -3.37
C ARG A 113 17.75 -12.59 -2.37
N GLY A 114 17.22 -13.44 -1.49
CA GLY A 114 16.33 -13.00 -0.41
C GLY A 114 15.08 -13.86 -0.27
N SER A 115 14.11 -13.34 0.45
CA SER A 115 12.82 -13.98 0.67
C SER A 115 11.74 -13.25 -0.12
N ARG A 116 10.85 -14.00 -0.76
CA ARG A 116 9.67 -13.47 -1.44
C ARG A 116 8.44 -14.29 -1.13
N ILE A 117 7.30 -13.66 -1.15
CA ILE A 117 5.98 -14.29 -0.98
C ILE A 117 5.04 -13.76 -2.05
N PRO A 118 4.09 -14.56 -2.56
CA PRO A 118 3.04 -14.08 -3.44
C PRO A 118 2.21 -13.00 -2.75
N PHE A 119 1.92 -11.95 -3.51
CA PHE A 119 1.15 -10.80 -3.03
C PHE A 119 0.45 -10.13 -4.20
N GLY A 120 -0.58 -9.32 -3.93
CA GLY A 120 -1.27 -8.66 -5.01
C GLY A 120 -2.17 -7.51 -4.55
N SER A 121 -2.99 -7.05 -5.47
CA SER A 121 -4.05 -6.08 -5.21
C SER A 121 -5.24 -6.33 -6.12
N HIS A 122 -6.45 -6.09 -5.62
CA HIS A 122 -7.63 -5.95 -6.47
C HIS A 122 -7.65 -4.55 -7.06
N VAL A 123 -7.62 -4.46 -8.39
CA VAL A 123 -7.56 -3.19 -9.13
C VAL A 123 -8.80 -3.06 -10.01
N ILE A 124 -9.46 -1.91 -9.94
CA ILE A 124 -10.62 -1.55 -10.77
C ILE A 124 -10.15 -0.59 -11.85
N ASP A 125 -10.48 -0.86 -13.10
CA ASP A 125 -10.33 0.08 -14.21
C ASP A 125 -11.48 1.09 -14.21
N LEU A 126 -11.21 2.32 -13.83
CA LEU A 126 -12.18 3.39 -13.74
C LEU A 126 -12.49 4.05 -15.09
N THR A 127 -11.83 3.66 -16.18
CA THR A 127 -12.15 4.16 -17.54
C THR A 127 -13.47 3.61 -18.06
N GLU A 128 -13.93 2.48 -17.52
CA GLU A 128 -15.21 1.85 -17.86
C GLU A 128 -16.42 2.65 -17.36
N GLY A 129 -17.61 2.42 -17.96
CA GLY A 129 -18.86 3.05 -17.54
C GLY A 129 -19.27 2.72 -16.10
N GLU A 130 -19.94 3.64 -15.40
CA GLU A 130 -20.38 3.43 -14.01
C GLU A 130 -21.31 2.21 -13.87
N ASP A 131 -22.23 2.02 -14.83
CA ASP A 131 -23.13 0.86 -14.83
C ASP A 131 -22.37 -0.47 -14.96
N THR A 132 -21.29 -0.49 -15.76
CA THR A 132 -20.41 -1.66 -15.88
C THR A 132 -19.71 -1.95 -14.57
N LEU A 133 -19.15 -0.92 -13.94
CA LEU A 133 -18.50 -1.05 -12.63
C LEU A 133 -19.48 -1.55 -11.58
N TRP A 134 -20.70 -0.96 -11.53
CA TRP A 134 -21.76 -1.41 -10.61
C TRP A 134 -22.21 -2.84 -10.88
N GLY A 135 -22.30 -3.23 -12.14
CA GLY A 135 -22.62 -4.59 -12.54
C GLY A 135 -21.64 -5.64 -12.01
N ARG A 136 -20.34 -5.29 -11.97
CA ARG A 136 -19.27 -6.16 -11.43
C ARG A 136 -19.25 -6.25 -9.90
N VAL A 137 -19.78 -5.25 -9.19
CA VAL A 137 -19.90 -5.31 -7.74
C VAL A 137 -20.78 -6.52 -7.37
N HIS A 138 -20.28 -7.40 -6.52
CA HIS A 138 -20.98 -8.60 -6.08
C HIS A 138 -22.35 -8.26 -5.47
N SER A 139 -23.38 -9.07 -5.73
CA SER A 139 -24.76 -8.81 -5.30
C SER A 139 -24.92 -8.55 -3.80
N LYS A 140 -24.16 -9.28 -2.96
CA LYS A 140 -24.17 -9.03 -1.50
C LYS A 140 -23.68 -7.62 -1.15
N HIS A 141 -22.66 -7.08 -1.87
CA HIS A 141 -22.20 -5.70 -1.64
C HIS A 141 -23.23 -4.70 -2.14
N ARG A 142 -23.79 -4.89 -3.35
CA ARG A 142 -24.85 -4.02 -3.85
C ARG A 142 -26.06 -3.94 -2.88
N ASN A 143 -26.44 -5.07 -2.32
CA ASN A 143 -27.57 -5.12 -1.37
C ASN A 143 -27.28 -4.34 -0.07
N VAL A 144 -26.09 -4.50 0.53
CA VAL A 144 -25.75 -3.78 1.76
C VAL A 144 -25.46 -2.29 1.50
N ILE A 145 -24.97 -1.91 0.32
CA ILE A 145 -24.82 -0.51 -0.10
C ILE A 145 -26.20 0.15 -0.16
N ARG A 146 -27.15 -0.42 -0.91
CA ARG A 146 -28.51 0.11 -1.00
C ARG A 146 -29.21 0.17 0.36
N LYS A 147 -28.96 -0.82 1.23
CA LYS A 147 -29.50 -0.83 2.59
C LYS A 147 -28.95 0.35 3.39
N ALA A 148 -27.63 0.57 3.37
CA ALA A 148 -26.99 1.68 4.08
C ALA A 148 -27.49 3.05 3.60
N GLU A 149 -27.66 3.23 2.28
CA GLU A 149 -28.27 4.44 1.69
C GLU A 149 -29.70 4.65 2.21
N LYS A 150 -30.53 3.60 2.17
CA LYS A 150 -31.91 3.66 2.65
C LYS A 150 -32.00 3.97 4.16
N GLU A 151 -31.07 3.48 4.96
CA GLU A 151 -30.98 3.74 6.40
C GLU A 151 -30.40 5.13 6.73
N GLY A 152 -30.03 5.92 5.70
CA GLY A 152 -29.58 7.30 5.85
C GLY A 152 -28.11 7.45 6.19
N VAL A 153 -27.27 6.46 5.88
CA VAL A 153 -25.80 6.64 5.95
C VAL A 153 -25.38 7.67 4.91
N LYS A 154 -24.60 8.65 5.35
CA LYS A 154 -24.02 9.69 4.51
C LYS A 154 -22.51 9.52 4.43
N VAL A 155 -21.95 9.75 3.24
CA VAL A 155 -20.49 9.72 3.02
C VAL A 155 -20.01 11.15 2.79
N LYS A 156 -18.95 11.54 3.52
CA LYS A 156 -18.25 12.81 3.37
C LYS A 156 -16.85 12.53 2.87
N SER A 157 -16.31 13.43 2.07
CA SER A 157 -14.90 13.43 1.67
C SER A 157 -14.27 14.77 1.97
N GLY A 158 -12.99 14.76 2.38
CA GLY A 158 -12.29 15.98 2.76
C GLY A 158 -10.83 15.73 3.11
N GLY A 159 -10.29 16.57 3.97
CA GLY A 159 -8.91 16.57 4.39
C GLY A 159 -8.74 16.59 5.91
N MET A 160 -8.02 17.61 6.40
CA MET A 160 -7.67 17.77 7.81
C MET A 160 -8.89 17.88 8.73
N GLU A 161 -9.98 18.49 8.25
CA GLU A 161 -11.22 18.69 9.00
C GLU A 161 -11.92 17.37 9.37
N LEU A 162 -11.63 16.27 8.65
CA LEU A 162 -12.20 14.95 8.93
C LEU A 162 -11.25 14.06 9.77
N LEU A 163 -10.05 14.57 10.08
CA LEU A 163 -9.01 13.74 10.70
C LEU A 163 -9.40 13.26 12.09
N ASP A 164 -9.99 14.09 12.92
CA ASP A 164 -10.29 13.73 14.32
C ASP A 164 -11.37 12.63 14.38
N ASP A 165 -12.40 12.72 13.54
CA ASP A 165 -13.42 11.67 13.39
C ASP A 165 -12.81 10.37 12.83
N TYR A 166 -11.91 10.46 11.85
CA TYR A 166 -11.16 9.31 11.35
C TYR A 166 -10.35 8.63 12.47
N LEU A 167 -9.69 9.41 13.33
CA LEU A 167 -8.88 8.89 14.43
C LEU A 167 -9.69 8.16 15.50
N LEU A 168 -10.96 8.49 15.70
CA LEU A 168 -11.84 7.71 16.57
C LEU A 168 -12.00 6.28 16.03
N LEU A 169 -12.26 6.15 14.73
CA LEU A 169 -12.40 4.86 14.06
C LEU A 169 -11.07 4.09 14.00
N ASP A 170 -9.97 4.81 13.76
CA ASP A 170 -8.64 4.23 13.70
C ASP A 170 -8.24 3.58 15.04
N ARG A 171 -8.44 4.29 16.14
CA ARG A 171 -8.20 3.75 17.49
C ARG A 171 -9.01 2.49 17.78
N ALA A 172 -10.31 2.51 17.44
CA ALA A 172 -11.18 1.34 17.63
C ALA A 172 -10.69 0.14 16.80
N THR A 173 -10.30 0.39 15.55
CA THR A 173 -9.78 -0.65 14.64
C THR A 173 -8.49 -1.28 15.15
N TRP A 174 -7.53 -0.47 15.58
CA TRP A 174 -6.23 -0.95 16.06
C TRP A 174 -6.36 -1.64 17.43
N ALA A 175 -7.27 -1.17 18.31
CA ALA A 175 -7.57 -1.84 19.58
C ALA A 175 -8.06 -3.28 19.35
N ARG A 176 -8.98 -3.50 18.39
CA ARG A 176 -9.43 -4.86 18.00
C ARG A 176 -8.32 -5.73 17.44
N SER A 177 -7.33 -5.13 16.79
CA SER A 177 -6.18 -5.83 16.22
C SER A 177 -5.04 -6.03 17.21
N GLN A 178 -5.17 -5.57 18.46
CA GLN A 178 -4.12 -5.57 19.48
C GLN A 178 -2.82 -4.93 19.00
N SER A 179 -2.94 -3.90 18.18
CA SER A 179 -1.82 -3.17 17.57
C SER A 179 -1.97 -1.68 17.85
N ALA A 180 -0.90 -0.92 17.64
CA ALA A 180 -0.91 0.51 17.85
C ALA A 180 -1.27 1.28 16.57
N SER A 181 -2.15 2.30 16.70
CA SER A 181 -2.37 3.30 15.68
C SER A 181 -1.08 4.07 15.37
N SER A 182 -0.94 4.52 14.14
CA SER A 182 0.15 5.44 13.75
C SER A 182 0.03 6.82 14.44
N GLY A 183 -1.14 7.16 14.93
CA GLY A 183 -1.41 8.36 15.73
C GLY A 183 -1.64 9.61 14.88
N ARG A 184 -2.19 10.65 15.55
CA ARG A 184 -2.61 11.91 14.91
C ARG A 184 -1.48 12.59 14.12
N ALA A 185 -0.30 12.69 14.71
CA ALA A 185 0.83 13.37 14.10
C ALA A 185 1.27 12.75 12.75
N TYR A 186 1.14 11.44 12.60
CA TYR A 186 1.47 10.76 11.36
C TYR A 186 0.46 11.06 10.25
N TYR A 187 -0.85 10.98 10.54
CA TYR A 187 -1.88 11.26 9.54
C TYR A 187 -1.99 12.75 9.21
N ALA A 188 -1.85 13.64 10.23
CA ALA A 188 -1.81 15.08 10.00
C ALA A 188 -0.68 15.47 9.04
N ARG A 189 0.51 14.92 9.26
CA ARG A 189 1.68 15.17 8.39
C ARG A 189 1.43 14.74 6.95
N GLN A 190 0.75 13.61 6.72
CA GLN A 190 0.36 13.20 5.37
C GLN A 190 -0.57 14.23 4.72
N LEU A 191 -1.62 14.64 5.44
CA LEU A 191 -2.60 15.61 4.94
C LEU A 191 -1.99 16.98 4.66
N GLU A 192 -1.08 17.44 5.53
CA GLU A 192 -0.36 18.71 5.38
C GLU A 192 0.59 18.73 4.18
N THR A 193 1.31 17.63 3.96
CA THR A 193 2.35 17.58 2.92
C THR A 193 1.84 17.10 1.57
N MET A 194 0.87 16.19 1.55
CA MET A 194 0.38 15.60 0.31
C MET A 194 -0.77 16.39 -0.34
N GLY A 195 -1.44 17.27 0.40
CA GLY A 195 -2.46 18.18 -0.14
C GLY A 195 -3.50 17.44 -0.99
N ASP A 196 -3.61 17.81 -2.26
CA ASP A 196 -4.57 17.20 -3.20
C ASP A 196 -4.29 15.74 -3.54
N SER A 197 -3.12 15.21 -3.18
CA SER A 197 -2.76 13.81 -3.41
C SER A 197 -3.27 12.85 -2.32
N ILE A 198 -4.03 13.35 -1.34
CA ILE A 198 -4.61 12.54 -0.26
C ILE A 198 -6.04 12.97 0.02
N ARG A 199 -6.93 12.02 0.33
CA ARG A 199 -8.34 12.27 0.69
C ARG A 199 -8.75 11.38 1.85
N VAL A 200 -9.51 11.97 2.78
CA VAL A 200 -10.20 11.25 3.86
C VAL A 200 -11.66 11.08 3.47
N TYR A 201 -12.19 9.88 3.66
CA TYR A 201 -13.61 9.59 3.52
C TYR A 201 -14.16 9.08 4.85
N LEU A 202 -15.36 9.53 5.21
CA LEU A 202 -16.10 9.08 6.38
C LEU A 202 -17.53 8.72 6.00
N ALA A 203 -17.98 7.53 6.41
CA ALA A 203 -19.38 7.16 6.39
C ALA A 203 -19.96 7.42 7.78
N GLU A 204 -21.03 8.20 7.87
CA GLU A 204 -21.70 8.60 9.11
C GLU A 204 -23.15 8.15 9.09
N TRP A 205 -23.65 7.78 10.27
CA TRP A 205 -25.06 7.53 10.51
C TRP A 205 -25.50 8.35 11.71
N ASN A 206 -26.53 9.19 11.53
CA ASN A 206 -27.02 10.14 12.55
C ASN A 206 -25.89 10.99 13.18
N GLY A 207 -24.92 11.42 12.37
CA GLY A 207 -23.78 12.22 12.80
C GLY A 207 -22.67 11.42 13.50
N VAL A 208 -22.81 10.09 13.62
CA VAL A 208 -21.81 9.23 14.27
C VAL A 208 -20.97 8.50 13.19
N PRO A 209 -19.63 8.65 13.19
CA PRO A 209 -18.75 7.94 12.27
C PRO A 209 -18.87 6.41 12.40
N GLN A 210 -19.09 5.74 11.29
CA GLN A 210 -19.26 4.28 11.20
C GLN A 210 -18.05 3.60 10.53
N ALA A 211 -17.53 4.22 9.46
CA ALA A 211 -16.37 3.75 8.72
C ALA A 211 -15.57 4.95 8.20
N GLY A 212 -14.26 4.76 8.06
CA GLY A 212 -13.33 5.77 7.54
C GLY A 212 -12.30 5.15 6.62
N ALA A 213 -11.84 5.94 5.65
CA ALA A 213 -10.77 5.54 4.74
C ALA A 213 -9.87 6.73 4.38
N ILE A 214 -8.60 6.45 4.17
CA ILE A 214 -7.65 7.41 3.59
C ILE A 214 -7.14 6.84 2.28
N PHE A 215 -7.20 7.67 1.25
CA PHE A 215 -6.76 7.34 -0.09
C PHE A 215 -5.60 8.23 -0.52
N TYR A 216 -4.61 7.64 -1.19
CA TYR A 216 -3.64 8.40 -1.97
C TYR A 216 -4.11 8.46 -3.41
N VAL A 217 -4.05 9.64 -4.00
CA VAL A 217 -4.69 9.89 -5.30
C VAL A 217 -3.78 10.67 -6.22
N ASN A 218 -3.73 10.27 -7.47
CA ASN A 218 -3.29 11.09 -8.58
C ASN A 218 -4.08 10.68 -9.85
N PRO A 219 -3.90 11.35 -11.01
CA PRO A 219 -4.65 11.01 -12.21
C PRO A 219 -4.49 9.57 -12.69
N ALA A 220 -3.36 8.93 -12.41
CA ALA A 220 -3.12 7.55 -12.83
C ALA A 220 -3.83 6.52 -11.94
N MET A 221 -3.82 6.72 -10.62
CA MET A 221 -4.32 5.72 -9.68
C MET A 221 -4.74 6.30 -8.34
N CYS A 222 -5.82 5.75 -7.78
CA CYS A 222 -6.23 5.90 -6.39
C CYS A 222 -5.84 4.64 -5.61
N TYR A 223 -5.23 4.82 -4.43
CA TYR A 223 -4.82 3.76 -3.52
C TYR A 223 -5.61 3.83 -2.22
N TYR A 224 -6.32 2.77 -1.87
CA TYR A 224 -6.98 2.63 -0.56
C TYR A 224 -5.93 2.28 0.51
N MET A 225 -5.29 3.31 1.09
CA MET A 225 -4.14 3.13 1.99
C MET A 225 -4.51 2.68 3.38
N TYR A 226 -5.54 3.28 3.97
CA TYR A 226 -5.95 2.99 5.35
C TYR A 226 -7.46 2.88 5.44
N GLY A 227 -7.92 1.87 6.17
CA GLY A 227 -9.33 1.66 6.43
C GLY A 227 -9.61 1.42 7.90
N SER A 228 -10.65 2.05 8.41
CA SER A 228 -11.02 1.97 9.81
C SER A 228 -12.53 1.90 9.97
N SER A 229 -12.99 1.33 11.08
CA SER A 229 -14.43 1.22 11.39
C SER A 229 -14.70 1.28 12.88
N ALA A 230 -15.89 1.70 13.24
CA ALA A 230 -16.42 1.58 14.60
C ALA A 230 -16.42 0.11 15.07
N ASP A 231 -16.58 -0.13 16.37
CA ASP A 231 -16.61 -1.49 16.91
C ASP A 231 -17.80 -2.29 16.38
N ARG A 232 -18.94 -1.65 16.24
CA ARG A 232 -20.17 -2.21 15.69
C ARG A 232 -20.74 -1.27 14.63
N PRO A 233 -20.14 -1.21 13.44
CA PRO A 233 -20.58 -0.29 12.41
C PRO A 233 -21.93 -0.73 11.84
N LEU A 234 -22.71 0.22 11.37
CA LEU A 234 -23.93 -0.06 10.63
C LEU A 234 -23.58 -0.90 9.39
N THR A 235 -24.36 -1.94 9.15
CA THR A 235 -24.13 -2.85 8.02
C THR A 235 -24.16 -2.09 6.70
N GLY A 236 -23.08 -2.21 5.92
CA GLY A 236 -22.95 -1.57 4.62
C GLY A 236 -22.32 -0.18 4.63
N ALA A 237 -22.07 0.44 5.81
CA ALA A 237 -21.44 1.77 5.86
C ALA A 237 -20.06 1.80 5.18
N ALA A 238 -19.20 0.83 5.46
CA ALA A 238 -17.89 0.70 4.79
C ALA A 238 -18.03 0.39 3.29
N ASN A 239 -19.04 -0.39 2.91
CA ASN A 239 -19.30 -0.70 1.50
C ASN A 239 -19.77 0.54 0.73
N LEU A 240 -20.67 1.32 1.30
CA LEU A 240 -21.15 2.57 0.73
C LEU A 240 -20.00 3.58 0.61
N LEU A 241 -19.15 3.70 1.64
CA LEU A 241 -17.97 4.57 1.59
C LEU A 241 -17.05 4.21 0.41
N GLN A 242 -16.72 2.92 0.25
CA GLN A 242 -15.84 2.48 -0.85
C GLN A 242 -16.48 2.73 -2.22
N TRP A 243 -17.77 2.43 -2.36
CA TRP A 243 -18.48 2.67 -3.62
C TRP A 243 -18.56 4.16 -3.97
N THR A 244 -18.82 5.02 -2.99
CA THR A 244 -18.78 6.49 -3.16
C THR A 244 -17.38 6.93 -3.60
N ALA A 245 -16.32 6.47 -2.94
CA ALA A 245 -14.95 6.80 -3.31
C ALA A 245 -14.63 6.36 -4.76
N ILE A 246 -15.04 5.16 -5.18
CA ILE A 246 -14.87 4.67 -6.55
C ILE A 246 -15.56 5.61 -7.56
N ARG A 247 -16.80 6.03 -7.30
CA ARG A 247 -17.54 6.94 -8.16
C ARG A 247 -16.89 8.32 -8.23
N ASP A 248 -16.49 8.87 -7.09
CA ASP A 248 -15.84 10.19 -7.02
C ASP A 248 -14.50 10.19 -7.77
N MET A 249 -13.68 9.14 -7.59
CA MET A 249 -12.42 9.01 -8.32
C MET A 249 -12.63 8.87 -9.83
N LYS A 250 -13.64 8.10 -10.23
CA LYS A 250 -14.04 8.01 -11.65
C LYS A 250 -14.46 9.38 -12.19
N ALA A 251 -15.31 10.11 -11.47
CA ALA A 251 -15.78 11.44 -11.86
C ALA A 251 -14.61 12.45 -11.94
N ALA A 252 -13.59 12.30 -11.10
CA ALA A 252 -12.36 13.08 -11.14
C ALA A 252 -11.37 12.67 -12.26
N GLY A 253 -11.70 11.65 -13.07
CA GLY A 253 -10.88 11.20 -14.20
C GLY A 253 -9.68 10.33 -13.81
N VAL A 254 -9.64 9.80 -12.59
CA VAL A 254 -8.65 8.83 -12.18
C VAL A 254 -8.83 7.54 -12.99
N LYS A 255 -7.73 6.96 -13.48
CA LYS A 255 -7.78 5.81 -14.38
C LYS A 255 -7.99 4.48 -13.68
N LYS A 256 -7.40 4.27 -12.51
CA LYS A 256 -7.46 3.00 -11.76
C LYS A 256 -7.71 3.23 -10.28
N PHE A 257 -8.33 2.24 -9.63
CA PHE A 257 -8.51 2.20 -8.18
C PHE A 257 -7.94 0.90 -7.62
N SER A 258 -6.98 1.00 -6.71
CA SER A 258 -6.30 -0.13 -6.09
C SER A 258 -6.72 -0.28 -4.63
N PHE A 259 -7.15 -1.49 -4.26
CA PHE A 259 -7.45 -1.83 -2.87
C PHE A 259 -6.21 -2.16 -2.04
N VAL A 260 -5.03 -2.05 -2.61
CA VAL A 260 -3.72 -2.41 -2.03
C VAL A 260 -3.75 -3.70 -1.19
N GLY A 261 -2.60 -4.26 -0.86
CA GLY A 261 -2.43 -5.30 0.14
C GLY A 261 -3.38 -6.50 0.04
N CYS A 262 -3.10 -7.45 -0.87
CA CYS A 262 -3.80 -8.73 -0.96
C CYS A 262 -2.83 -9.87 -0.70
N ARG A 263 -3.01 -10.60 0.40
CA ARG A 263 -2.30 -11.85 0.66
C ARG A 263 -2.94 -12.95 -0.20
N ILE A 264 -2.14 -13.68 -0.96
CA ILE A 264 -2.62 -14.75 -1.85
C ILE A 264 -2.55 -16.08 -1.08
N ASN A 265 -3.54 -16.96 -1.29
CA ASN A 265 -3.64 -18.27 -0.64
C ASN A 265 -3.84 -18.23 0.89
N GLU A 266 -4.64 -17.30 1.37
CA GLU A 266 -5.04 -17.26 2.77
C GLU A 266 -6.06 -18.34 3.11
N ASP A 267 -5.90 -18.93 4.31
CA ASP A 267 -6.88 -19.85 4.89
C ASP A 267 -8.26 -19.18 4.97
N GLU A 268 -9.30 -19.89 4.54
CA GLU A 268 -10.69 -19.39 4.54
C GLU A 268 -11.17 -18.90 5.91
N ASN A 269 -10.60 -19.43 7.00
CA ASN A 269 -10.93 -19.05 8.38
C ASN A 269 -10.08 -17.89 8.89
N SER A 270 -9.12 -17.36 8.10
CA SER A 270 -8.29 -16.24 8.53
C SER A 270 -9.06 -14.91 8.44
N LYS A 271 -8.73 -13.96 9.33
CA LYS A 271 -9.25 -12.59 9.23
C LYS A 271 -8.85 -11.93 7.89
N TYR A 272 -7.71 -12.31 7.34
CA TYR A 272 -7.21 -11.77 6.07
C TYR A 272 -8.05 -12.23 4.89
N HIS A 273 -8.57 -13.46 4.92
CA HIS A 273 -9.52 -13.95 3.92
C HIS A 273 -10.80 -13.09 3.88
N GLY A 274 -11.33 -12.71 5.03
CA GLY A 274 -12.47 -11.79 5.12
C GLY A 274 -12.20 -10.42 4.51
N ILE A 275 -10.99 -9.87 4.72
CA ILE A 275 -10.55 -8.60 4.12
C ILE A 275 -10.41 -8.74 2.60
N GLN A 276 -9.83 -9.82 2.11
CA GLN A 276 -9.70 -10.08 0.67
C GLN A 276 -11.06 -10.19 -0.01
N ARG A 277 -11.94 -11.01 0.56
CA ARG A 277 -13.31 -11.16 0.06
C ARG A 277 -14.07 -9.83 0.01
N PHE A 278 -13.84 -8.94 0.98
CA PHE A 278 -14.40 -7.60 0.95
C PHE A 278 -13.89 -6.80 -0.26
N LYS A 279 -12.58 -6.81 -0.52
CA LYS A 279 -11.96 -6.10 -1.65
C LYS A 279 -12.38 -6.68 -3.00
N GLU A 280 -12.30 -7.99 -3.16
CA GLU A 280 -12.67 -8.75 -4.35
C GLU A 280 -14.10 -8.43 -4.81
N ARG A 281 -15.04 -8.33 -3.85
CA ARG A 281 -16.47 -8.12 -4.16
C ARG A 281 -16.80 -6.76 -4.74
N PHE A 282 -15.87 -5.84 -4.84
CA PHE A 282 -16.03 -4.62 -5.63
C PHE A 282 -15.78 -4.81 -7.12
N GLY A 283 -15.43 -6.03 -7.55
CA GLY A 283 -15.32 -6.38 -8.97
C GLY A 283 -14.00 -5.98 -9.62
N GLY A 284 -12.97 -5.69 -8.83
CA GLY A 284 -11.62 -5.46 -9.33
C GLY A 284 -10.95 -6.77 -9.80
N THR A 285 -10.03 -6.65 -10.75
CA THR A 285 -9.16 -7.75 -11.18
C THR A 285 -8.02 -7.92 -10.17
N LEU A 286 -7.72 -9.16 -9.80
CA LEU A 286 -6.54 -9.45 -8.96
C LEU A 286 -5.28 -9.33 -9.81
N GLU A 287 -4.51 -8.28 -9.59
CA GLU A 287 -3.15 -8.14 -10.09
C GLU A 287 -2.18 -8.78 -9.09
N GLN A 288 -1.28 -9.65 -9.56
CA GLN A 288 -0.41 -10.47 -8.72
C GLN A 288 1.06 -10.19 -8.98
N GLY A 289 1.86 -10.36 -7.96
CA GLY A 289 3.30 -10.28 -7.93
C GLY A 289 3.82 -10.79 -6.60
N TYR A 290 4.79 -10.09 -6.03
CA TYR A 290 5.46 -10.52 -4.80
C TYR A 290 5.66 -9.36 -3.83
N LEU A 291 5.73 -9.67 -2.54
CA LEU A 291 6.52 -8.91 -1.59
C LEU A 291 7.87 -9.59 -1.44
N PHE A 292 8.91 -8.79 -1.24
CA PHE A 292 10.26 -9.31 -1.06
C PHE A 292 11.04 -8.59 0.03
N ARG A 293 12.04 -9.28 0.54
CA ARG A 293 13.06 -8.75 1.44
C ARG A 293 14.42 -9.35 1.09
N THR A 294 15.40 -8.49 0.87
CA THR A 294 16.79 -8.87 0.65
C THR A 294 17.66 -8.33 1.77
N VAL A 295 18.42 -9.20 2.40
CA VAL A 295 19.30 -8.85 3.51
C VAL A 295 20.75 -8.87 3.03
N CYS A 296 21.37 -7.67 2.91
CA CYS A 296 22.76 -7.50 2.53
C CYS A 296 23.70 -7.72 3.71
N SER A 297 23.27 -7.40 4.95
CA SER A 297 24.03 -7.61 6.17
C SER A 297 23.22 -8.36 7.23
N PRO A 298 23.37 -9.70 7.33
CA PRO A 298 22.65 -10.51 8.32
C PRO A 298 22.92 -10.08 9.77
N PHE A 299 24.14 -9.60 10.04
CA PHE A 299 24.50 -9.12 11.37
C PHE A 299 23.65 -7.91 11.79
N HIS A 300 23.59 -6.86 10.96
CA HIS A 300 22.81 -5.68 11.26
C HIS A 300 21.31 -5.97 11.30
N TYR A 301 20.81 -6.85 10.42
CA TYR A 301 19.40 -7.22 10.43
C TYR A 301 18.99 -7.95 11.72
N ARG A 302 19.82 -8.87 12.21
CA ARG A 302 19.58 -9.55 13.50
C ARG A 302 19.65 -8.56 14.68
N LEU A 303 20.66 -7.67 14.67
CA LEU A 303 20.81 -6.64 15.70
C LEU A 303 19.61 -5.68 15.73
N PHE A 304 19.11 -5.30 14.55
CA PHE A 304 17.88 -4.50 14.43
C PHE A 304 16.67 -5.23 15.05
N GLY A 305 16.50 -6.51 14.75
CA GLY A 305 15.43 -7.33 15.34
C GLY A 305 15.49 -7.35 16.86
N LEU A 306 16.70 -7.50 17.42
CA LEU A 306 16.93 -7.45 18.88
C LEU A 306 16.59 -6.06 19.46
N ALA A 307 17.00 -4.98 18.78
CA ALA A 307 16.70 -3.61 19.22
C ALA A 307 15.18 -3.33 19.21
N VAL A 308 14.45 -3.87 18.22
CA VAL A 308 12.98 -3.78 18.18
C VAL A 308 12.36 -4.54 19.34
N GLN A 309 12.82 -5.77 19.64
CA GLN A 309 12.33 -6.57 20.77
C GLN A 309 12.51 -5.83 22.11
N ILE A 310 13.70 -5.29 22.36
CA ILE A 310 14.00 -4.52 23.58
C ILE A 310 13.05 -3.31 23.67
N ARG A 311 12.91 -2.53 22.57
CA ARG A 311 12.08 -1.34 22.55
C ARG A 311 10.60 -1.65 22.80
N THR A 312 10.10 -2.74 22.23
CA THR A 312 8.69 -3.15 22.36
C THR A 312 8.43 -3.99 23.60
N ARG A 313 9.45 -4.30 24.38
CA ARG A 313 9.40 -5.24 25.51
C ARG A 313 8.76 -6.57 25.15
N SER A 314 8.99 -7.02 23.92
CA SER A 314 8.44 -8.27 23.38
C SER A 314 9.45 -9.41 23.50
N TRP A 315 9.02 -10.55 24.06
CA TRP A 315 9.82 -11.78 24.06
C TRP A 315 9.77 -12.50 22.70
N LYS A 316 8.83 -12.10 21.82
CA LYS A 316 8.71 -12.71 20.48
C LYS A 316 9.71 -12.07 19.52
N PRO A 317 10.35 -12.85 18.64
CA PRO A 317 11.21 -12.32 17.59
C PRO A 317 10.47 -11.29 16.76
N TYR A 318 11.21 -10.26 16.29
CA TYR A 318 10.67 -9.36 15.26
C TYR A 318 10.31 -10.17 14.03
N ARG A 319 9.08 -10.00 13.54
CA ARG A 319 8.58 -10.62 12.32
C ARG A 319 7.86 -9.57 11.49
N ASP A 320 8.12 -9.57 10.19
CA ASP A 320 7.34 -8.82 9.22
C ASP A 320 6.33 -9.75 8.50
N ALA A 321 5.57 -9.18 7.54
CA ALA A 321 4.58 -9.95 6.79
C ALA A 321 5.20 -11.12 6.01
N ILE A 322 6.46 -10.99 5.58
CA ILE A 322 7.18 -12.06 4.87
C ILE A 322 7.49 -13.21 5.81
N ASP A 323 7.94 -12.91 7.04
CA ASP A 323 8.23 -13.95 8.05
C ASP A 323 6.97 -14.71 8.49
N GLU A 324 5.80 -14.07 8.42
CA GLU A 324 4.51 -14.73 8.73
C GLU A 324 4.03 -15.64 7.60
N GLU A 325 4.20 -15.22 6.34
CA GLU A 325 3.63 -15.90 5.18
C GLU A 325 4.57 -16.91 4.52
N LEU A 326 5.89 -16.69 4.61
CA LEU A 326 6.88 -17.56 3.95
C LEU A 326 6.77 -19.05 4.33
N PRO A 327 6.59 -19.42 5.62
CA PRO A 327 6.42 -20.82 5.99
C PRO A 327 5.17 -21.47 5.39
N LYS A 328 4.07 -20.71 5.33
CA LYS A 328 2.81 -21.18 4.71
C LYS A 328 3.02 -21.42 3.22
N TRP A 329 3.63 -20.47 2.53
CA TRP A 329 3.94 -20.58 1.11
C TRP A 329 4.84 -21.79 0.80
N GLN A 330 5.89 -21.99 1.58
CA GLN A 330 6.79 -23.14 1.42
C GLN A 330 6.09 -24.49 1.67
N SER A 331 5.11 -24.55 2.58
CA SER A 331 4.34 -25.76 2.83
C SER A 331 3.42 -26.12 1.66
N ILE A 332 2.82 -25.12 1.00
CA ILE A 332 1.99 -25.33 -0.19
C ILE A 332 2.83 -25.85 -1.36
N GLN A 333 4.02 -25.30 -1.58
CA GLN A 333 4.92 -25.78 -2.65
C GLN A 333 5.37 -27.22 -2.44
N LYS A 334 5.66 -27.61 -1.19
CA LYS A 334 6.05 -28.99 -0.86
C LYS A 334 4.90 -29.98 -0.92
N GLY A 335 3.67 -29.52 -0.68
CA GLY A 335 2.47 -30.37 -0.77
C GLY A 335 1.94 -30.57 -2.19
N GLY A 336 2.38 -29.75 -3.16
CA GLY A 336 2.02 -29.87 -4.58
C GLY A 336 2.85 -30.88 -5.38
N ASP A 337 3.92 -31.42 -4.82
CA ASP A 337 4.80 -32.42 -5.46
C ASP A 337 4.37 -33.88 -5.19
N HIS A 338 3.09 -34.18 -5.02
CA HIS A 338 2.61 -35.56 -5.11
C HIS A 338 2.30 -35.85 -6.58
N PRO A 339 3.10 -36.70 -7.24
CA PRO A 339 2.76 -37.20 -8.58
C PRO A 339 1.48 -38.03 -8.51
N CYS A 340 0.53 -37.71 -9.40
CA CYS A 340 -0.52 -38.66 -9.80
C CYS A 340 0.07 -39.86 -10.54
#